data_4dd0c6f2081a67c67ab4d8af83905103
#
_entry.id   4dd0c6f2081a67c67ab4d8af83905103
#
_cell.length_a   1.000
_cell.length_b   1.000
_cell.length_c   1.000
_cell.angle_alpha   90.00
_cell.angle_beta   90.00
_cell.angle_gamma   90.00
#
_symmetry.space_group_name_H-M   'P 1'
#
loop_
_entity.id
_entity.type
_entity.pdbx_description
1 polymer ?
#
loop_
_entity_poly.entity_id
_entity_poly.type
_entity_poly.pdbx_seq_one_letter_code
_entity_poly.pdbx_strand_id
1 'polypeptide(L)'
;MATTIERARAWLSRVPHSISGQNGHAQAFTAATGLIHGFCLDDNDAYDLLLDWNRSCQPPWKERELVHKIRSARDTPHSNPRGHLLEASGPRTAPPPMSAVRFTKQSSAPAPLAPIADEFHAFLQAAFCEGEIVCICNDLTPEGKPNSSGSFMTREQWMERFAGHECPLEALGSSGAFVRINPFAPGDFSGSDKSVSNLRHVLVEMDEMPKAQQLEILQQSGLPISVLIDSGGKSIHAWVRVDAVDRAQWEERRDVIYSHIPGIDPKNKNPSRYSRLPGAQRGDHRQRLIATRIGSPTWEDWIVSIEQAEDDATVITTEDLAGFDPSNDPDNLVGNRWLTKGSSIVLSGGSGIGKSSLIMQLIMLWATGKPFFGIAPVKPLRIGVIQAENDKGDLAEAFQGVVKGLSLSGSDSQAIRKNISFRTETVRTGQAFLEYARRFITKSKLDLIVCDPLLSYFGGDLSNQEAVSKFLRNQLQPILKETKVCWMWIHHIAKPAKDRDGEPPSMMELAYSGFGSSELTNWAREIAVIQEVGHQKPRKFRLNFCKRGGRLDRAVLPLSHGENGSIVWSEWNPGMMTGADLKKAPARRR
;
A
#
# COMPACT_ATOMS: atom_id res chain seq x y z
N MET A 1 -11.69 -37.02 -13.76
CA MET A 1 -11.80 -35.59 -13.36
C MET A 1 -12.65 -35.50 -12.11
N ALA A 2 -12.25 -34.73 -11.11
CA ALA A 2 -13.06 -34.57 -9.90
C ALA A 2 -14.38 -33.85 -10.23
N THR A 3 -15.47 -34.31 -9.63
CA THR A 3 -16.80 -33.71 -9.82
C THR A 3 -16.85 -32.29 -9.23
N THR A 4 -17.82 -31.48 -9.64
CA THR A 4 -18.02 -30.13 -9.07
C THR A 4 -18.18 -30.17 -7.54
N ILE A 5 -18.90 -31.16 -7.04
CA ILE A 5 -19.11 -31.37 -5.59
C ILE A 5 -17.79 -31.70 -4.88
N GLU A 6 -16.95 -32.58 -5.45
CA GLU A 6 -15.63 -32.90 -4.87
C GLU A 6 -14.71 -31.68 -4.83
N ARG A 7 -14.73 -30.86 -5.88
CA ARG A 7 -13.96 -29.61 -5.94
C ARG A 7 -14.47 -28.59 -4.93
N ALA A 8 -15.80 -28.44 -4.81
CA ALA A 8 -16.42 -27.56 -3.83
C ALA A 8 -16.10 -27.99 -2.39
N ARG A 9 -16.11 -29.30 -2.11
CA ARG A 9 -15.72 -29.88 -0.82
C ARG A 9 -14.24 -29.58 -0.49
N ALA A 10 -13.34 -29.75 -1.46
CA ALA A 10 -11.92 -29.47 -1.31
C ALA A 10 -11.64 -27.97 -1.12
N TRP A 11 -12.44 -27.09 -1.73
CA TRP A 11 -12.36 -25.66 -1.49
C TRP A 11 -12.90 -25.30 -0.10
N LEU A 12 -14.06 -25.84 0.28
CA LEU A 12 -14.71 -25.56 1.55
C LEU A 12 -13.86 -26.00 2.76
N SER A 13 -13.05 -27.06 2.61
CA SER A 13 -12.12 -27.50 3.67
C SER A 13 -11.02 -26.46 3.99
N ARG A 14 -10.79 -25.48 3.12
CA ARG A 14 -9.84 -24.37 3.30
C ARG A 14 -10.51 -23.12 3.85
N VAL A 15 -11.84 -23.07 3.88
CA VAL A 15 -12.58 -21.93 4.47
C VAL A 15 -12.51 -22.06 5.99
N PRO A 16 -12.02 -21.04 6.72
CA PRO A 16 -11.93 -21.07 8.17
C PRO A 16 -13.29 -21.34 8.80
N HIS A 17 -13.31 -22.21 9.84
CA HIS A 17 -14.55 -22.51 10.56
C HIS A 17 -15.03 -21.31 11.35
N SER A 18 -16.35 -21.17 11.46
CA SER A 18 -16.99 -20.10 12.20
C SER A 18 -16.78 -20.29 13.71
N ILE A 19 -16.23 -19.28 14.39
CA ILE A 19 -16.06 -19.25 15.84
C ILE A 19 -16.82 -18.03 16.37
N SER A 20 -17.64 -18.23 17.42
CA SER A 20 -18.40 -17.15 18.05
C SER A 20 -17.45 -16.08 18.61
N GLY A 21 -17.73 -14.80 18.30
CA GLY A 21 -16.87 -13.68 18.68
C GLY A 21 -15.68 -13.41 17.75
N GLN A 22 -15.44 -14.28 16.74
CA GLN A 22 -14.33 -14.15 15.78
C GLN A 22 -14.83 -14.07 14.32
N ASN A 23 -15.75 -13.17 14.04
CA ASN A 23 -16.28 -12.94 12.68
C ASN A 23 -17.04 -14.14 12.07
N GLY A 24 -17.61 -15.03 12.90
CA GLY A 24 -18.27 -16.26 12.48
C GLY A 24 -19.37 -16.07 11.42
N HIS A 25 -20.15 -14.97 11.51
CA HIS A 25 -21.19 -14.64 10.52
C HIS A 25 -20.64 -14.39 9.12
N ALA A 26 -19.49 -13.72 8.99
CA ALA A 26 -18.84 -13.46 7.71
C ALA A 26 -18.24 -14.76 7.12
N GLN A 27 -17.63 -15.60 7.94
CA GLN A 27 -17.08 -16.90 7.53
C GLN A 27 -18.17 -17.83 6.99
N ALA A 28 -19.30 -17.95 7.71
CA ALA A 28 -20.44 -18.76 7.25
C ALA A 28 -21.08 -18.20 5.97
N PHE A 29 -21.12 -16.87 5.81
CA PHE A 29 -21.61 -16.24 4.59
C PHE A 29 -20.66 -16.46 3.42
N THR A 30 -19.34 -16.36 3.62
CA THR A 30 -18.30 -16.68 2.63
C THR A 30 -18.41 -18.13 2.16
N ALA A 31 -18.57 -19.07 3.10
CA ALA A 31 -18.77 -20.48 2.78
C ALA A 31 -20.01 -20.69 1.89
N ALA A 32 -21.16 -20.14 2.27
CA ALA A 32 -22.40 -20.24 1.50
C ALA A 32 -22.28 -19.57 0.11
N THR A 33 -21.65 -18.40 0.03
CA THR A 33 -21.45 -17.66 -1.22
C THR A 33 -20.55 -18.42 -2.19
N GLY A 34 -19.44 -19.00 -1.69
CA GLY A 34 -18.55 -19.83 -2.51
C GLY A 34 -19.26 -21.04 -3.12
N LEU A 35 -20.14 -21.70 -2.37
CA LEU A 35 -20.93 -22.84 -2.86
C LEU A 35 -21.98 -22.41 -3.91
N ILE A 36 -22.76 -21.38 -3.61
CA ILE A 36 -23.90 -20.93 -4.45
C ILE A 36 -23.42 -20.15 -5.69
N HIS A 37 -22.59 -19.14 -5.52
CA HIS A 37 -22.08 -18.29 -6.60
C HIS A 37 -20.81 -18.84 -7.24
N GLY A 38 -19.85 -19.30 -6.41
CA GLY A 38 -18.56 -19.75 -6.88
C GLY A 38 -18.61 -21.06 -7.65
N PHE A 39 -19.24 -22.06 -7.09
CA PHE A 39 -19.39 -23.40 -7.70
C PHE A 39 -20.73 -23.64 -8.39
N CYS A 40 -21.66 -22.70 -8.39
CA CYS A 40 -22.99 -22.81 -8.97
C CYS A 40 -23.80 -24.02 -8.48
N LEU A 41 -23.59 -24.45 -7.24
CA LEU A 41 -24.34 -25.56 -6.68
C LEU A 41 -25.80 -25.17 -6.44
N ASP A 42 -26.69 -26.15 -6.51
CA ASP A 42 -28.06 -25.96 -6.05
C ASP A 42 -28.13 -25.90 -4.51
N ASP A 43 -29.32 -25.56 -3.97
CA ASP A 43 -29.49 -25.35 -2.54
C ASP A 43 -29.27 -26.60 -1.70
N ASN A 44 -29.61 -27.77 -2.25
CA ASN A 44 -29.50 -29.04 -1.55
C ASN A 44 -28.04 -29.46 -1.44
N ASP A 45 -27.31 -29.45 -2.57
CA ASP A 45 -25.87 -29.77 -2.61
C ASP A 45 -25.07 -28.79 -1.76
N ALA A 46 -25.39 -27.49 -1.83
CA ALA A 46 -24.75 -26.47 -1.03
C ALA A 46 -25.04 -26.63 0.48
N TYR A 47 -26.28 -27.02 0.82
CA TYR A 47 -26.69 -27.26 2.20
C TYR A 47 -25.95 -28.46 2.80
N ASP A 48 -25.87 -29.58 2.08
CA ASP A 48 -25.17 -30.79 2.53
C ASP A 48 -23.69 -30.53 2.81
N LEU A 49 -23.01 -29.84 1.91
CA LEU A 49 -21.61 -29.44 2.10
C LEU A 49 -21.45 -28.47 3.26
N LEU A 50 -22.33 -27.49 3.39
CA LEU A 50 -22.29 -26.49 4.46
C LEU A 50 -22.59 -27.14 5.83
N LEU A 51 -23.46 -28.16 5.88
CA LEU A 51 -23.77 -28.93 7.08
C LEU A 51 -22.53 -29.72 7.57
N ASP A 52 -21.79 -30.34 6.64
CA ASP A 52 -20.54 -31.03 6.96
C ASP A 52 -19.50 -30.06 7.53
N TRP A 53 -19.31 -28.90 6.89
CA TRP A 53 -18.39 -27.85 7.34
C TRP A 53 -18.80 -27.30 8.73
N ASN A 54 -20.09 -27.17 8.99
CA ASN A 54 -20.66 -26.66 10.23
C ASN A 54 -20.32 -27.51 11.45
N ARG A 55 -20.01 -28.82 11.29
CA ARG A 55 -19.62 -29.70 12.39
C ARG A 55 -18.37 -29.22 13.14
N SER A 56 -17.52 -28.46 12.45
CA SER A 56 -16.30 -27.88 13.02
C SER A 56 -16.46 -26.44 13.51
N CYS A 57 -17.64 -25.84 13.35
CA CYS A 57 -17.94 -24.50 13.87
C CYS A 57 -18.18 -24.49 15.38
N GLN A 58 -17.85 -23.37 16.03
CA GLN A 58 -17.96 -23.24 17.51
C GLN A 58 -18.70 -21.98 17.91
N PRO A 59 -19.97 -22.08 18.40
CA PRO A 59 -20.84 -23.29 18.34
C PRO A 59 -21.31 -23.55 16.91
N PRO A 60 -21.76 -24.79 16.58
CA PRO A 60 -22.38 -25.09 15.31
C PRO A 60 -23.65 -24.25 15.09
N TRP A 61 -23.85 -23.80 13.85
CA TRP A 61 -25.04 -23.07 13.42
C TRP A 61 -26.28 -23.98 13.43
N LYS A 62 -27.44 -23.42 13.73
CA LYS A 62 -28.71 -24.13 13.60
C LYS A 62 -29.08 -24.29 12.12
N GLU A 63 -29.76 -25.37 11.77
CA GLU A 63 -30.18 -25.66 10.38
C GLU A 63 -30.87 -24.47 9.69
N ARG A 64 -31.83 -23.83 10.39
CA ARG A 64 -32.55 -22.63 9.88
C ARG A 64 -31.59 -21.46 9.55
N GLU A 65 -30.47 -21.35 10.28
CA GLU A 65 -29.48 -20.29 10.07
C GLU A 65 -28.61 -20.60 8.84
N LEU A 66 -28.26 -21.88 8.62
CA LEU A 66 -27.56 -22.31 7.40
C LEU A 66 -28.43 -22.11 6.15
N VAL A 67 -29.71 -22.48 6.22
CA VAL A 67 -30.68 -22.23 5.12
C VAL A 67 -30.80 -20.71 4.85
N HIS A 68 -30.84 -19.88 5.90
CA HIS A 68 -30.85 -18.43 5.74
C HIS A 68 -29.58 -17.92 5.06
N LYS A 69 -28.40 -18.47 5.42
CA LYS A 69 -27.13 -18.10 4.77
C LYS A 69 -27.10 -18.43 3.28
N ILE A 70 -27.61 -19.60 2.89
CA ILE A 70 -27.74 -20.02 1.50
C ILE A 70 -28.65 -19.06 0.71
N ARG A 71 -29.84 -18.74 1.25
CA ARG A 71 -30.75 -17.77 0.62
C ARG A 71 -30.13 -16.39 0.51
N SER A 72 -29.52 -15.89 1.59
CA SER A 72 -28.84 -14.60 1.57
C SER A 72 -27.69 -14.58 0.56
N ALA A 73 -26.92 -15.66 0.44
CA ALA A 73 -25.85 -15.77 -0.57
C ALA A 73 -26.40 -15.75 -2.01
N ARG A 74 -27.60 -16.30 -2.26
CA ARG A 74 -28.27 -16.27 -3.56
C ARG A 74 -28.78 -14.88 -3.92
N ASP A 75 -29.38 -14.19 -2.95
CA ASP A 75 -30.12 -12.94 -3.18
C ASP A 75 -29.19 -11.70 -3.14
N THR A 76 -28.00 -11.84 -2.58
CA THR A 76 -27.03 -10.75 -2.48
C THR A 76 -26.23 -10.60 -3.78
N PRO A 77 -26.16 -9.40 -4.40
CA PRO A 77 -25.30 -9.15 -5.53
C PRO A 77 -23.83 -9.47 -5.20
N HIS A 78 -23.15 -10.21 -6.07
CA HIS A 78 -21.78 -10.63 -5.88
C HIS A 78 -20.87 -9.96 -6.92
N SER A 79 -19.69 -9.51 -6.53
CA SER A 79 -18.72 -8.84 -7.41
C SER A 79 -18.10 -9.75 -8.46
N ASN A 80 -18.00 -11.08 -8.16
CA ASN A 80 -17.47 -12.07 -9.09
C ASN A 80 -18.57 -12.69 -9.95
N PRO A 81 -18.30 -13.08 -11.20
CA PRO A 81 -19.25 -13.78 -12.04
C PRO A 81 -19.69 -15.10 -11.41
N ARG A 82 -20.94 -15.49 -11.66
CA ARG A 82 -21.46 -16.79 -11.21
C ARG A 82 -20.67 -17.93 -11.88
N GLY A 83 -20.18 -18.88 -11.10
CA GLY A 83 -19.36 -19.97 -11.60
C GLY A 83 -17.84 -19.72 -11.56
N HIS A 84 -17.39 -18.59 -11.01
CA HIS A 84 -15.97 -18.20 -10.98
C HIS A 84 -15.03 -19.21 -10.31
N LEU A 85 -15.53 -20.16 -9.51
CA LEU A 85 -14.75 -21.26 -8.92
C LEU A 85 -14.88 -22.58 -9.70
N LEU A 86 -15.69 -22.60 -10.77
CA LEU A 86 -15.80 -23.77 -11.66
C LEU A 86 -14.64 -23.83 -12.65
N GLU A 87 -14.13 -22.69 -13.07
CA GLU A 87 -12.92 -22.63 -13.87
C GLU A 87 -11.71 -22.70 -12.93
N ALA A 88 -10.74 -23.52 -13.25
CA ALA A 88 -9.50 -23.58 -12.50
C ALA A 88 -8.78 -22.24 -12.66
N SER A 89 -8.71 -21.46 -11.58
CA SER A 89 -8.22 -20.07 -11.52
C SER A 89 -9.28 -18.99 -11.74
N GLY A 90 -10.14 -18.76 -10.74
CA GLY A 90 -10.88 -17.49 -10.62
C GLY A 90 -9.96 -16.36 -10.15
N PRO A 91 -10.23 -15.09 -10.56
CA PRO A 91 -9.40 -13.96 -10.17
C PRO A 91 -9.41 -13.77 -8.65
N ARG A 92 -8.22 -13.79 -8.05
CA ARG A 92 -8.02 -13.23 -6.72
C ARG A 92 -8.21 -11.71 -6.85
N THR A 93 -8.97 -11.12 -5.95
CA THR A 93 -9.01 -9.66 -5.78
C THR A 93 -7.59 -9.12 -5.78
N ALA A 94 -7.37 -8.04 -6.55
CA ALA A 94 -6.07 -7.38 -6.62
C ALA A 94 -5.51 -7.20 -5.21
N PRO A 95 -4.26 -7.61 -4.96
CA PRO A 95 -3.61 -7.32 -3.69
C PRO A 95 -3.56 -5.80 -3.52
N PRO A 96 -3.61 -5.29 -2.28
CA PRO A 96 -3.40 -3.88 -2.02
C PRO A 96 -2.06 -3.46 -2.64
N PRO A 97 -1.88 -2.18 -3.05
CA PRO A 97 -0.65 -1.72 -3.66
C PRO A 97 0.53 -2.03 -2.73
N MET A 98 1.34 -2.96 -3.19
CA MET A 98 2.46 -3.50 -2.43
C MET A 98 3.60 -2.50 -2.44
N SER A 99 4.19 -2.24 -1.28
CA SER A 99 5.42 -1.49 -1.16
C SER A 99 6.48 -2.14 -2.05
N ALA A 100 7.25 -1.32 -2.76
CA ALA A 100 8.32 -1.79 -3.63
C ALA A 100 9.18 -2.83 -2.90
N VAL A 101 9.07 -4.08 -3.33
CA VAL A 101 9.90 -5.17 -2.81
C VAL A 101 11.35 -4.80 -3.11
N ARG A 102 12.14 -4.57 -2.08
CA ARG A 102 13.59 -4.53 -2.23
C ARG A 102 14.01 -5.95 -2.59
N PHE A 103 14.46 -6.14 -3.82
CA PHE A 103 15.09 -7.39 -4.21
C PHE A 103 16.18 -7.73 -3.19
N THR A 104 15.92 -8.71 -2.34
CA THR A 104 16.96 -9.32 -1.53
C THR A 104 17.88 -10.01 -2.52
N LYS A 105 19.14 -9.56 -2.60
CA LYS A 105 20.17 -10.22 -3.40
C LYS A 105 20.19 -11.71 -3.02
N GLN A 106 19.58 -12.56 -3.86
CA GLN A 106 19.98 -13.96 -3.85
C GLN A 106 21.45 -13.99 -4.24
N SER A 107 22.28 -14.54 -3.39
CA SER A 107 23.74 -14.42 -3.42
C SER A 107 24.44 -15.27 -4.49
N SER A 108 23.74 -15.69 -5.55
CA SER A 108 24.34 -16.37 -6.70
C SER A 108 24.16 -15.50 -7.95
N ALA A 109 25.27 -15.15 -8.59
CA ALA A 109 25.25 -14.54 -9.91
C ALA A 109 24.40 -15.41 -10.86
N PRO A 110 23.49 -14.81 -11.67
CA PRO A 110 22.68 -15.58 -12.60
C PRO A 110 23.59 -16.36 -13.54
N ALA A 111 23.22 -17.64 -13.81
CA ALA A 111 23.98 -18.48 -14.73
C ALA A 111 24.07 -17.83 -16.11
N PRO A 112 25.23 -17.90 -16.79
CA PRO A 112 25.36 -17.39 -18.14
C PRO A 112 24.41 -18.14 -19.09
N LEU A 113 23.64 -17.35 -19.90
CA LEU A 113 22.66 -17.90 -20.84
C LEU A 113 23.41 -18.52 -22.05
N ALA A 114 23.02 -19.74 -22.44
CA ALA A 114 23.62 -20.42 -23.59
C ALA A 114 23.21 -19.74 -24.91
N PRO A 115 24.10 -19.66 -25.91
CA PRO A 115 23.78 -19.16 -27.24
C PRO A 115 22.67 -19.99 -27.89
N ILE A 116 21.73 -19.34 -28.58
CA ILE A 116 20.61 -19.98 -29.30
C ILE A 116 20.99 -20.07 -30.78
N ALA A 117 21.06 -21.26 -31.33
CA ALA A 117 21.54 -21.50 -32.69
C ALA A 117 20.59 -20.94 -33.78
N ASP A 118 19.28 -21.19 -33.61
CA ASP A 118 18.24 -20.65 -34.50
C ASP A 118 17.33 -19.69 -33.71
N GLU A 119 17.74 -18.45 -33.64
CA GLU A 119 17.07 -17.43 -32.84
C GLU A 119 15.65 -17.14 -33.32
N PHE A 120 15.39 -17.20 -34.64
CA PHE A 120 14.07 -16.86 -35.17
C PHE A 120 13.02 -17.95 -34.89
N HIS A 121 13.35 -19.21 -35.19
CA HIS A 121 12.43 -20.31 -34.91
C HIS A 121 12.20 -20.50 -33.41
N ALA A 122 13.27 -20.43 -32.61
CA ALA A 122 13.16 -20.51 -31.16
C ALA A 122 12.26 -19.40 -30.58
N PHE A 123 12.41 -18.18 -31.11
CA PHE A 123 11.57 -17.05 -30.76
C PHE A 123 10.09 -17.32 -31.07
N LEU A 124 9.76 -17.71 -32.32
CA LEU A 124 8.38 -17.96 -32.73
C LEU A 124 7.74 -19.08 -31.92
N GLN A 125 8.46 -20.16 -31.65
CA GLN A 125 7.98 -21.29 -30.84
C GLN A 125 7.77 -20.93 -29.37
N ALA A 126 8.55 -20.01 -28.83
CA ALA A 126 8.40 -19.58 -27.45
C ALA A 126 7.28 -18.56 -27.24
N ALA A 127 7.05 -17.69 -28.24
CA ALA A 127 6.13 -16.56 -28.13
C ALA A 127 4.70 -16.86 -28.63
N PHE A 128 4.54 -17.74 -29.63
CA PHE A 128 3.26 -17.96 -30.31
C PHE A 128 2.89 -19.45 -30.37
N CYS A 129 1.59 -19.73 -30.35
CA CYS A 129 1.05 -21.07 -30.56
C CYS A 129 0.88 -21.39 -32.05
N GLU A 130 0.65 -22.68 -32.36
CA GLU A 130 0.37 -23.13 -33.71
C GLU A 130 -0.90 -22.48 -34.28
N GLY A 131 -0.83 -22.07 -35.56
CA GLY A 131 -1.95 -21.38 -36.26
C GLY A 131 -2.16 -19.92 -35.91
N GLU A 132 -1.47 -19.38 -34.90
CA GLU A 132 -1.62 -17.97 -34.55
C GLU A 132 -1.05 -17.02 -35.61
N ILE A 133 -1.77 -15.93 -35.88
CA ILE A 133 -1.36 -14.88 -36.82
C ILE A 133 -0.34 -13.97 -36.14
N VAL A 134 0.85 -13.93 -36.66
CA VAL A 134 1.97 -13.09 -36.20
C VAL A 134 2.17 -11.93 -37.17
N CYS A 135 2.32 -10.73 -36.64
CA CYS A 135 2.58 -9.53 -37.44
C CYS A 135 4.03 -9.11 -37.34
N ILE A 136 4.75 -9.12 -38.47
CA ILE A 136 6.15 -8.65 -38.61
C ILE A 136 6.17 -7.43 -39.50
N CYS A 137 6.91 -6.39 -39.13
CA CYS A 137 7.09 -5.15 -39.88
C CYS A 137 8.57 -4.89 -40.12
N ASN A 138 8.95 -4.84 -41.43
CA ASN A 138 10.27 -4.44 -41.91
C ASN A 138 10.22 -3.20 -42.81
N ASP A 139 9.02 -2.69 -43.08
CA ASP A 139 8.84 -1.39 -43.75
C ASP A 139 9.01 -0.28 -42.71
N LEU A 140 10.15 0.38 -42.75
CA LEU A 140 10.55 1.36 -41.75
C LEU A 140 10.81 2.72 -42.41
N THR A 141 10.53 3.78 -41.64
CA THR A 141 10.93 5.15 -42.00
C THR A 141 12.45 5.31 -41.94
N PRO A 142 13.01 6.36 -42.53
CA PRO A 142 14.44 6.66 -42.43
C PRO A 142 14.97 6.73 -40.99
N GLU A 143 14.09 7.09 -40.02
CA GLU A 143 14.41 7.14 -38.59
C GLU A 143 14.29 5.76 -37.93
N GLY A 144 14.01 4.69 -38.66
CA GLY A 144 13.90 3.32 -38.17
C GLY A 144 12.65 3.02 -37.38
N LYS A 145 11.53 3.71 -37.66
CA LYS A 145 10.21 3.45 -37.08
C LYS A 145 9.32 2.68 -38.04
N PRO A 146 8.38 1.84 -37.58
CA PRO A 146 7.41 1.18 -38.46
C PRO A 146 6.62 2.20 -39.29
N ASN A 147 6.60 1.99 -40.61
CA ASN A 147 5.93 2.84 -41.62
C ASN A 147 4.59 2.25 -42.05
N SER A 148 4.36 0.97 -41.81
CA SER A 148 3.12 0.24 -42.12
C SER A 148 2.64 -0.61 -40.97
N SER A 149 1.43 -1.23 -41.14
CA SER A 149 0.89 -2.21 -40.19
C SER A 149 1.71 -3.50 -40.10
N GLY A 150 2.58 -3.75 -41.09
CA GLY A 150 3.35 -4.98 -41.21
C GLY A 150 2.67 -6.08 -42.02
N SER A 151 3.30 -7.22 -42.14
CA SER A 151 2.82 -8.42 -42.81
C SER A 151 2.27 -9.42 -41.79
N PHE A 152 1.14 -10.01 -42.07
CA PHE A 152 0.39 -10.95 -41.18
C PHE A 152 0.41 -12.33 -41.83
N MET A 153 0.99 -13.31 -41.14
CA MET A 153 1.04 -14.71 -41.55
C MET A 153 0.92 -15.59 -40.30
N THR A 154 0.55 -16.87 -40.48
CA THR A 154 0.60 -17.81 -39.36
C THR A 154 2.05 -18.02 -38.90
N ARG A 155 2.22 -18.46 -37.66
CA ARG A 155 3.54 -18.84 -37.12
C ARG A 155 4.27 -19.81 -38.07
N GLU A 156 3.56 -20.82 -38.58
CA GLU A 156 4.10 -21.85 -39.49
C GLU A 156 4.52 -21.26 -40.84
N GLN A 157 3.70 -20.37 -41.42
CA GLN A 157 4.04 -19.67 -42.67
C GLN A 157 5.29 -18.82 -42.51
N TRP A 158 5.47 -18.15 -41.36
CA TRP A 158 6.71 -17.42 -41.08
C TRP A 158 7.90 -18.37 -40.91
N MET A 159 7.73 -19.49 -40.24
CA MET A 159 8.78 -20.50 -40.05
C MET A 159 9.18 -21.12 -41.40
N GLU A 160 8.24 -21.48 -42.26
CA GLU A 160 8.48 -22.02 -43.59
C GLU A 160 9.19 -21.03 -44.52
N ARG A 161 8.72 -19.77 -44.52
CA ARG A 161 9.29 -18.69 -45.32
C ARG A 161 10.78 -18.48 -45.09
N PHE A 162 11.24 -18.71 -43.88
CA PHE A 162 12.62 -18.54 -43.46
C PHE A 162 13.35 -19.85 -43.14
N ALA A 163 12.78 -20.98 -43.51
CA ALA A 163 13.40 -22.27 -43.31
C ALA A 163 14.68 -22.40 -44.20
N GLY A 164 15.75 -22.94 -43.60
CA GLY A 164 16.96 -23.31 -44.33
C GLY A 164 17.96 -22.17 -44.60
N HIS A 165 17.79 -20.98 -44.04
CA HIS A 165 18.75 -19.88 -44.12
C HIS A 165 19.42 -19.63 -42.75
N GLU A 166 20.75 -19.50 -42.72
CA GLU A 166 21.51 -19.15 -41.51
C GLU A 166 21.15 -17.78 -40.96
N CYS A 167 20.71 -16.85 -41.83
CA CYS A 167 20.17 -15.56 -41.43
C CYS A 167 19.02 -15.14 -42.34
N PRO A 168 17.82 -15.69 -42.18
CA PRO A 168 16.67 -15.42 -43.05
C PRO A 168 16.24 -13.94 -43.07
N LEU A 169 16.67 -13.18 -42.07
CA LEU A 169 16.24 -11.81 -41.86
C LEU A 169 17.17 -10.74 -42.46
N GLU A 170 18.31 -11.10 -43.07
CA GLU A 170 19.14 -10.17 -43.83
C GLU A 170 18.39 -9.56 -45.04
N ALA A 171 17.43 -10.31 -45.56
CA ALA A 171 16.53 -9.83 -46.62
C ALA A 171 15.57 -8.73 -46.16
N LEU A 172 15.44 -8.47 -44.85
CA LEU A 172 14.56 -7.44 -44.29
C LEU A 172 15.21 -6.05 -44.21
N GLY A 173 16.46 -5.89 -44.66
CA GLY A 173 17.16 -4.61 -44.67
C GLY A 173 17.96 -4.31 -43.40
N SER A 174 18.81 -3.25 -43.48
CA SER A 174 19.78 -2.89 -42.42
C SER A 174 19.21 -2.03 -41.28
N SER A 175 17.94 -1.65 -41.33
CA SER A 175 17.33 -0.76 -40.33
C SER A 175 16.66 -1.50 -39.16
N GLY A 176 16.74 -2.82 -39.14
CA GLY A 176 16.07 -3.69 -38.17
C GLY A 176 14.69 -4.13 -38.64
N ALA A 177 14.03 -4.93 -37.79
CA ALA A 177 12.65 -5.31 -38.00
C ALA A 177 11.90 -5.32 -36.64
N PHE A 178 10.59 -5.26 -36.73
CA PHE A 178 9.71 -5.29 -35.57
C PHE A 178 8.71 -6.45 -35.66
N VAL A 179 8.27 -6.88 -34.52
CA VAL A 179 7.21 -7.88 -34.38
C VAL A 179 6.25 -7.41 -33.28
N ARG A 180 4.96 -7.65 -33.47
CA ARG A 180 3.97 -7.33 -32.41
C ARG A 180 3.93 -8.45 -31.38
N ILE A 181 3.79 -8.04 -30.10
CA ILE A 181 3.98 -8.94 -28.96
C ILE A 181 2.85 -9.96 -28.74
N ASN A 182 1.70 -9.75 -29.37
CA ASN A 182 0.54 -10.63 -29.25
C ASN A 182 0.00 -11.02 -30.64
N PRO A 183 -0.66 -12.19 -30.76
CA PRO A 183 -1.26 -12.64 -32.01
C PRO A 183 -2.51 -11.86 -32.40
N PHE A 184 -2.90 -11.94 -33.67
CA PHE A 184 -4.02 -11.22 -34.25
C PHE A 184 -5.15 -12.15 -34.68
N ALA A 185 -6.36 -11.62 -34.77
CA ALA A 185 -7.53 -12.33 -35.27
C ALA A 185 -7.36 -12.60 -36.79
N PRO A 186 -7.75 -13.79 -37.27
CA PRO A 186 -7.74 -14.08 -38.71
C PRO A 186 -8.59 -13.08 -39.50
N GLY A 187 -8.03 -12.56 -40.60
CA GLY A 187 -8.75 -11.64 -41.49
C GLY A 187 -8.73 -10.16 -41.06
N ASP A 188 -8.19 -9.83 -39.88
CA ASP A 188 -8.00 -8.44 -39.46
C ASP A 188 -6.50 -8.06 -39.51
N PHE A 189 -6.14 -7.27 -40.50
CA PHE A 189 -4.75 -6.84 -40.73
C PHE A 189 -4.50 -5.38 -40.33
N SER A 190 -5.37 -4.81 -39.48
CA SER A 190 -5.23 -3.40 -39.04
C SER A 190 -4.07 -3.20 -38.06
N GLY A 191 -3.67 -4.25 -37.34
CA GLY A 191 -2.65 -4.17 -36.30
C GLY A 191 -3.05 -3.32 -35.09
N SER A 192 -4.35 -3.12 -34.90
CA SER A 192 -4.89 -2.37 -33.77
C SER A 192 -4.99 -3.21 -32.50
N ASP A 193 -5.15 -2.57 -31.34
CA ASP A 193 -5.41 -3.28 -30.08
C ASP A 193 -6.67 -4.15 -30.12
N LYS A 194 -7.67 -3.76 -30.93
CA LYS A 194 -8.92 -4.49 -31.09
C LYS A 194 -8.78 -5.78 -31.89
N SER A 195 -7.76 -5.85 -32.74
CA SER A 195 -7.46 -7.00 -33.61
C SER A 195 -6.63 -8.07 -32.89
N VAL A 196 -6.13 -7.80 -31.69
CA VAL A 196 -5.38 -8.77 -30.89
C VAL A 196 -6.34 -9.88 -30.45
N SER A 197 -6.01 -11.14 -30.82
CA SER A 197 -6.83 -12.30 -30.53
C SER A 197 -6.55 -12.95 -29.18
N ASN A 198 -5.34 -12.77 -28.65
CA ASN A 198 -4.91 -13.33 -27.36
C ASN A 198 -4.01 -12.32 -26.64
N LEU A 199 -4.39 -11.98 -25.42
CA LEU A 199 -3.70 -11.01 -24.56
C LEU A 199 -2.63 -11.72 -23.72
N ARG A 200 -1.69 -12.40 -24.37
CA ARG A 200 -0.69 -13.26 -23.73
C ARG A 200 0.45 -12.50 -23.11
N HIS A 201 0.96 -11.44 -23.76
CA HIS A 201 2.19 -10.79 -23.34
C HIS A 201 2.01 -9.32 -22.98
N VAL A 202 2.82 -8.88 -22.03
CA VAL A 202 3.14 -7.48 -21.75
C VAL A 202 4.59 -7.24 -22.11
N LEU A 203 4.89 -6.12 -22.80
CA LEU A 203 6.26 -5.70 -23.10
C LEU A 203 6.85 -4.92 -21.94
N VAL A 204 7.99 -5.39 -21.45
CA VAL A 204 8.82 -4.71 -20.45
C VAL A 204 10.14 -4.29 -21.11
N GLU A 205 10.47 -3.01 -21.05
CA GLU A 205 11.75 -2.43 -21.45
C GLU A 205 12.16 -1.31 -20.52
N MET A 206 13.47 -1.07 -20.41
CA MET A 206 14.07 -0.09 -19.50
C MET A 206 15.13 0.71 -20.25
N ASP A 207 14.83 1.95 -20.70
CA ASP A 207 15.70 2.74 -21.56
C ASP A 207 16.72 3.60 -20.82
N GLU A 208 16.56 3.80 -19.51
CA GLU A 208 17.35 4.76 -18.72
C GLU A 208 18.53 4.13 -17.97
N MET A 209 18.75 2.81 -18.09
CA MET A 209 19.83 2.11 -17.39
C MET A 209 20.66 1.25 -18.36
N PRO A 210 21.93 0.92 -17.99
CA PRO A 210 22.79 0.05 -18.82
C PRO A 210 22.18 -1.33 -19.06
N LYS A 211 22.36 -1.92 -20.25
CA LYS A 211 21.82 -3.25 -20.60
C LYS A 211 22.19 -4.36 -19.61
N ALA A 212 23.42 -4.35 -19.08
CA ALA A 212 23.83 -5.35 -18.08
C ALA A 212 22.95 -5.31 -16.82
N GLN A 213 22.59 -4.11 -16.36
CA GLN A 213 21.71 -3.92 -15.22
C GLN A 213 20.25 -4.29 -15.56
N GLN A 214 19.78 -3.95 -16.78
CA GLN A 214 18.45 -4.39 -17.26
C GLN A 214 18.35 -5.91 -17.24
N LEU A 215 19.37 -6.60 -17.76
CA LEU A 215 19.42 -8.06 -17.83
C LEU A 215 19.43 -8.68 -16.43
N GLU A 216 20.23 -8.14 -15.51
CA GLU A 216 20.28 -8.58 -14.12
C GLU A 216 18.91 -8.47 -13.43
N ILE A 217 18.26 -7.32 -13.56
CA ILE A 217 16.92 -7.10 -12.97
C ILE A 217 15.91 -8.09 -13.55
N LEU A 218 15.88 -8.26 -14.88
CA LEU A 218 14.92 -9.17 -15.52
C LEU A 218 15.15 -10.63 -15.16
N GLN A 219 16.41 -11.08 -15.05
CA GLN A 219 16.73 -12.44 -14.62
C GLN A 219 16.39 -12.70 -13.14
N GLN A 220 16.60 -11.70 -12.26
CA GLN A 220 16.31 -11.82 -10.83
C GLN A 220 14.84 -11.60 -10.50
N SER A 221 14.06 -11.03 -11.41
CA SER A 221 12.64 -10.69 -11.17
C SER A 221 11.73 -11.89 -10.96
N GLY A 222 12.14 -13.08 -11.41
CA GLY A 222 11.28 -14.26 -11.44
C GLY A 222 10.08 -14.17 -12.39
N LEU A 223 9.91 -13.06 -13.14
CA LEU A 223 8.82 -12.87 -14.09
C LEU A 223 8.72 -14.04 -15.08
N PRO A 224 7.52 -14.48 -15.49
CA PRO A 224 7.31 -15.50 -16.51
C PRO A 224 7.62 -14.95 -17.90
N ILE A 225 8.89 -14.88 -18.26
CA ILE A 225 9.35 -14.29 -19.51
C ILE A 225 9.36 -15.35 -20.62
N SER A 226 8.49 -15.19 -21.61
CA SER A 226 8.45 -16.06 -22.80
C SER A 226 9.69 -15.89 -23.65
N VAL A 227 10.11 -14.64 -23.91
CA VAL A 227 11.29 -14.31 -24.71
C VAL A 227 11.99 -13.06 -24.17
N LEU A 228 13.31 -13.08 -24.20
CA LEU A 228 14.18 -11.98 -23.81
C LEU A 228 15.06 -11.59 -25.02
N ILE A 229 14.97 -10.35 -25.45
CA ILE A 229 15.53 -9.87 -26.72
C ILE A 229 16.45 -8.68 -26.49
N ASP A 230 17.68 -8.74 -27.01
CA ASP A 230 18.50 -7.54 -27.17
C ASP A 230 18.00 -6.76 -28.40
N SER A 231 17.58 -5.54 -28.20
CA SER A 231 17.01 -4.68 -29.24
C SER A 231 18.03 -4.24 -30.34
N GLY A 232 19.29 -4.60 -30.17
CA GLY A 232 20.38 -4.03 -31.02
C GLY A 232 20.60 -2.53 -30.77
N GLY A 233 20.06 -1.96 -29.72
CA GLY A 233 20.15 -0.56 -29.33
C GLY A 233 20.40 -0.41 -27.83
N LYS A 234 19.57 0.38 -27.12
CA LYS A 234 19.75 0.72 -25.71
C LYS A 234 19.11 -0.28 -24.77
N SER A 235 18.03 -0.97 -25.17
CA SER A 235 17.17 -1.73 -24.28
C SER A 235 17.21 -3.24 -24.52
N ILE A 236 16.89 -3.96 -23.45
CA ILE A 236 16.48 -5.36 -23.46
C ILE A 236 14.95 -5.37 -23.43
N HIS A 237 14.34 -6.13 -24.32
CA HIS A 237 12.89 -6.33 -24.38
C HIS A 237 12.53 -7.67 -23.76
N ALA A 238 11.74 -7.67 -22.70
CA ALA A 238 11.18 -8.88 -22.10
C ALA A 238 9.68 -8.97 -22.43
N TRP A 239 9.25 -10.10 -22.98
CA TRP A 239 7.83 -10.40 -23.19
C TRP A 239 7.35 -11.24 -22.02
N VAL A 240 6.69 -10.57 -21.09
CA VAL A 240 6.18 -11.19 -19.88
C VAL A 240 4.83 -11.83 -20.17
N ARG A 241 4.73 -13.12 -19.91
CA ARG A 241 3.52 -13.90 -20.11
C ARG A 241 2.50 -13.59 -19.03
N VAL A 242 1.36 -13.06 -19.43
CA VAL A 242 0.27 -12.69 -18.50
C VAL A 242 -1.01 -13.48 -18.76
N ASP A 243 -1.21 -14.07 -19.94
CA ASP A 243 -2.37 -14.90 -20.34
C ASP A 243 -3.71 -14.31 -19.86
N ALA A 244 -3.95 -13.02 -20.14
CA ALA A 244 -5.14 -12.34 -19.68
C ALA A 244 -6.37 -12.70 -20.52
N VAL A 245 -7.52 -12.84 -19.86
CA VAL A 245 -8.80 -13.23 -20.51
C VAL A 245 -9.46 -12.05 -21.20
N ASP A 246 -9.20 -10.82 -20.74
CA ASP A 246 -9.74 -9.58 -21.30
C ASP A 246 -8.78 -8.40 -21.12
N ARG A 247 -9.14 -7.25 -21.67
CA ARG A 247 -8.35 -6.03 -21.63
C ARG A 247 -8.16 -5.48 -20.21
N ALA A 248 -9.16 -5.58 -19.36
CA ALA A 248 -9.09 -5.07 -18.00
C ALA A 248 -8.09 -5.87 -17.17
N GLN A 249 -8.11 -7.20 -17.28
CA GLN A 249 -7.15 -8.07 -16.62
C GLN A 249 -5.73 -7.88 -17.17
N TRP A 250 -5.58 -7.66 -18.49
CA TRP A 250 -4.29 -7.37 -19.09
C TRP A 250 -3.68 -6.08 -18.53
N GLU A 251 -4.50 -5.03 -18.38
CA GLU A 251 -4.07 -3.76 -17.80
C GLU A 251 -3.73 -3.89 -16.31
N GLU A 252 -4.52 -4.64 -15.56
CA GLU A 252 -4.24 -4.96 -14.16
C GLU A 252 -2.88 -5.69 -14.01
N ARG A 253 -2.67 -6.78 -14.77
CA ARG A 253 -1.42 -7.56 -14.73
C ARG A 253 -0.22 -6.74 -15.16
N ARG A 254 -0.36 -5.88 -16.18
CA ARG A 254 0.66 -4.90 -16.57
C ARG A 254 1.02 -3.96 -15.41
N ASP A 255 0.03 -3.41 -14.73
CA ASP A 255 0.25 -2.45 -13.66
C ASP A 255 0.91 -3.11 -12.43
N VAL A 256 0.60 -4.38 -12.17
CA VAL A 256 1.31 -5.20 -11.17
C VAL A 256 2.79 -5.34 -11.55
N ILE A 257 3.13 -5.70 -12.81
CA ILE A 257 4.52 -5.78 -13.27
C ILE A 257 5.23 -4.43 -13.06
N TYR A 258 4.58 -3.33 -13.47
CA TYR A 258 5.17 -1.99 -13.40
C TYR A 258 5.39 -1.50 -11.97
N SER A 259 4.59 -1.98 -11.01
CA SER A 259 4.79 -1.66 -9.59
C SER A 259 5.95 -2.43 -8.96
N HIS A 260 6.28 -3.62 -9.48
CA HIS A 260 7.31 -4.49 -8.91
C HIS A 260 8.69 -4.31 -9.55
N ILE A 261 8.75 -3.94 -10.82
CA ILE A 261 10.01 -3.82 -11.55
C ILE A 261 10.42 -2.35 -11.68
N PRO A 262 11.57 -1.94 -11.14
CA PRO A 262 11.99 -0.55 -11.21
C PRO A 262 12.46 -0.15 -12.61
N GLY A 263 12.18 1.07 -13.02
CA GLY A 263 12.74 1.68 -14.24
C GLY A 263 12.11 1.25 -15.56
N ILE A 264 10.94 0.61 -15.55
CA ILE A 264 10.20 0.27 -16.78
C ILE A 264 9.74 1.55 -17.49
N ASP A 265 9.87 1.60 -18.83
CA ASP A 265 9.29 2.66 -19.65
C ASP A 265 7.75 2.60 -19.62
N PRO A 266 7.08 3.60 -19.05
CA PRO A 266 5.62 3.59 -18.88
C PRO A 266 4.85 3.78 -20.20
N LYS A 267 5.54 3.91 -21.35
CA LYS A 267 4.91 4.10 -22.67
C LYS A 267 4.36 2.80 -23.28
N ASN A 268 4.75 1.64 -22.79
CA ASN A 268 4.32 0.33 -23.31
C ASN A 268 2.95 -0.09 -22.76
N LYS A 269 1.88 0.65 -23.13
CA LYS A 269 0.54 0.53 -22.52
C LYS A 269 -0.49 -0.22 -23.37
N ASN A 270 -0.10 -0.78 -24.51
CA ASN A 270 -1.03 -1.41 -25.43
C ASN A 270 -0.61 -2.83 -25.82
N PRO A 271 -1.57 -3.77 -25.98
CA PRO A 271 -1.26 -5.16 -26.30
C PRO A 271 -0.81 -5.38 -27.74
N SER A 272 -1.06 -4.46 -28.66
CA SER A 272 -0.55 -4.51 -30.03
C SER A 272 0.85 -3.89 -30.18
N ARG A 273 1.59 -3.71 -29.07
CA ARG A 273 2.89 -3.05 -29.06
C ARG A 273 3.90 -3.75 -29.97
N TYR A 274 4.73 -2.97 -30.63
CA TYR A 274 5.89 -3.46 -31.34
C TYR A 274 7.07 -3.70 -30.41
N SER A 275 7.73 -4.85 -30.60
CA SER A 275 9.03 -5.20 -30.05
C SER A 275 10.02 -5.43 -31.19
N ARG A 276 11.29 -5.60 -30.90
CA ARG A 276 12.30 -5.91 -31.90
C ARG A 276 12.28 -7.40 -32.27
N LEU A 277 12.48 -7.69 -33.55
CA LEU A 277 12.50 -9.06 -34.08
C LEU A 277 13.91 -9.66 -33.95
N PRO A 278 14.10 -10.79 -33.25
CA PRO A 278 15.41 -11.45 -33.18
C PRO A 278 15.92 -11.87 -34.56
N GLY A 279 17.23 -11.76 -34.77
CA GLY A 279 17.89 -12.10 -36.01
C GLY A 279 18.04 -10.95 -37.02
N ALA A 280 17.24 -9.89 -36.91
CA ALA A 280 17.30 -8.76 -37.83
C ALA A 280 18.54 -7.87 -37.60
N GLN A 281 19.14 -7.38 -38.70
CA GLN A 281 20.27 -6.45 -38.67
C GLN A 281 19.78 -5.02 -38.43
N ARG A 282 20.40 -4.30 -37.49
CA ARG A 282 20.10 -2.90 -37.16
C ARG A 282 21.37 -2.06 -37.16
N GLY A 283 21.70 -1.45 -38.30
CA GLY A 283 23.01 -0.81 -38.50
C GLY A 283 24.13 -1.84 -38.31
N ASP A 284 25.13 -1.50 -37.50
CA ASP A 284 26.23 -2.40 -37.15
C ASP A 284 25.90 -3.45 -36.09
N HIS A 285 24.68 -3.42 -35.55
CA HIS A 285 24.24 -4.32 -34.49
C HIS A 285 23.15 -5.28 -34.94
N ARG A 286 23.12 -6.48 -34.37
CA ARG A 286 22.07 -7.48 -34.59
C ARG A 286 21.11 -7.50 -33.45
N GLN A 287 19.80 -7.57 -33.73
CA GLN A 287 18.75 -7.86 -32.74
C GLN A 287 18.83 -9.35 -32.39
N ARG A 288 19.03 -9.68 -31.11
CA ARG A 288 19.33 -11.06 -30.69
C ARG A 288 18.32 -11.59 -29.72
N LEU A 289 17.99 -12.88 -29.84
CA LEU A 289 17.30 -13.62 -28.81
C LEU A 289 18.30 -14.03 -27.71
N ILE A 290 18.12 -13.49 -26.51
CA ILE A 290 18.99 -13.77 -25.37
C ILE A 290 18.57 -15.06 -24.68
N ALA A 291 17.25 -15.23 -24.44
CA ALA A 291 16.70 -16.38 -23.76
C ALA A 291 15.22 -16.60 -24.12
N THR A 292 14.75 -17.81 -23.87
CA THR A 292 13.33 -18.18 -23.92
C THR A 292 12.92 -18.88 -22.64
N ARG A 293 11.66 -18.66 -22.20
CA ARG A 293 11.01 -19.35 -21.07
C ARG A 293 11.84 -19.33 -19.80
N ILE A 294 12.18 -18.15 -19.33
CA ILE A 294 12.90 -17.94 -18.05
C ILE A 294 11.97 -17.39 -16.98
N GLY A 295 12.37 -17.58 -15.73
CA GLY A 295 11.58 -17.18 -14.55
C GLY A 295 10.49 -18.20 -14.21
N SER A 296 9.40 -17.74 -13.63
CA SER A 296 8.27 -18.57 -13.25
C SER A 296 7.58 -19.20 -14.47
N PRO A 297 7.03 -20.42 -14.38
CA PRO A 297 6.34 -21.06 -15.49
C PRO A 297 5.09 -20.32 -15.95
N THR A 298 4.32 -19.78 -15.01
CA THR A 298 3.06 -19.06 -15.26
C THR A 298 3.01 -17.75 -14.49
N TRP A 299 2.02 -16.90 -14.83
CA TRP A 299 1.70 -15.69 -14.08
C TRP A 299 1.33 -16.00 -12.62
N GLU A 300 0.52 -17.02 -12.43
CA GLU A 300 0.04 -17.47 -11.12
C GLU A 300 1.20 -17.95 -10.22
N ASP A 301 2.15 -18.70 -10.78
CA ASP A 301 3.35 -19.15 -10.05
C ASP A 301 4.21 -17.95 -9.61
N TRP A 302 4.33 -16.93 -10.47
CA TRP A 302 5.07 -15.71 -10.13
C TRP A 302 4.40 -14.94 -8.99
N ILE A 303 3.08 -14.75 -9.04
CA ILE A 303 2.34 -14.09 -7.96
C ILE A 303 2.52 -14.84 -6.63
N VAL A 304 2.38 -16.16 -6.64
CA VAL A 304 2.63 -16.98 -5.43
C VAL A 304 4.05 -16.81 -4.91
N SER A 305 5.04 -16.75 -5.80
CA SER A 305 6.45 -16.55 -5.39
C SER A 305 6.70 -15.18 -4.74
N ILE A 306 6.01 -14.13 -5.20
CA ILE A 306 6.08 -12.80 -4.61
C ILE A 306 5.41 -12.80 -3.22
N GLU A 307 4.20 -13.35 -3.12
CA GLU A 307 3.48 -13.46 -1.85
C GLU A 307 4.32 -14.24 -0.80
N GLN A 308 4.93 -15.35 -1.20
CA GLN A 308 5.82 -16.13 -0.33
C GLN A 308 7.06 -15.32 0.10
N ALA A 309 7.70 -14.63 -0.84
CA ALA A 309 8.87 -13.81 -0.52
C ALA A 309 8.53 -12.66 0.43
N GLU A 310 7.32 -12.09 0.33
CA GLU A 310 6.84 -11.08 1.28
C GLU A 310 6.52 -11.67 2.65
N ASP A 311 5.88 -12.83 2.70
CA ASP A 311 5.61 -13.53 3.95
C ASP A 311 6.93 -13.89 4.65
N ASP A 312 7.90 -14.44 3.92
CA ASP A 312 9.24 -14.76 4.45
C ASP A 312 9.98 -13.51 4.94
N ALA A 313 9.86 -12.37 4.22
CA ALA A 313 10.46 -11.11 4.61
C ALA A 313 9.84 -10.50 5.89
N THR A 314 8.65 -10.95 6.30
CA THR A 314 8.00 -10.53 7.55
C THR A 314 8.33 -11.43 8.74
N VAL A 315 8.97 -12.58 8.53
CA VAL A 315 9.41 -13.47 9.61
C VAL A 315 10.52 -12.80 10.41
N ILE A 316 10.30 -12.66 11.71
CA ILE A 316 11.31 -12.18 12.66
C ILE A 316 11.84 -13.40 13.40
N THR A 317 13.11 -13.69 13.24
CA THR A 317 13.76 -14.82 13.91
C THR A 317 14.12 -14.50 15.36
N THR A 318 14.38 -15.52 16.16
CA THR A 318 14.88 -15.34 17.53
C THR A 318 16.26 -14.67 17.55
N GLU A 319 17.07 -14.91 16.53
CA GLU A 319 18.38 -14.28 16.33
C GLU A 319 18.23 -12.77 16.05
N ASP A 320 17.27 -12.38 15.22
CA ASP A 320 16.96 -10.96 14.97
C ASP A 320 16.54 -10.25 16.25
N LEU A 321 15.71 -10.92 17.08
CA LEU A 321 15.28 -10.36 18.37
C LEU A 321 16.43 -10.27 19.37
N ALA A 322 17.29 -11.27 19.44
CA ALA A 322 18.44 -11.30 20.34
C ALA A 322 19.51 -10.29 19.94
N GLY A 323 19.71 -10.08 18.63
CA GLY A 323 20.69 -9.12 18.09
C GLY A 323 20.19 -7.68 18.02
N PHE A 324 18.91 -7.42 18.34
CA PHE A 324 18.34 -6.07 18.23
C PHE A 324 18.84 -5.13 19.32
N ASP A 325 19.48 -4.02 18.93
CA ASP A 325 19.87 -2.95 19.84
C ASP A 325 18.83 -1.83 19.87
N PRO A 326 18.01 -1.73 20.94
CA PRO A 326 17.01 -0.67 21.07
C PRO A 326 17.58 0.75 21.11
N SER A 327 18.84 0.91 21.52
CA SER A 327 19.49 2.23 21.64
C SER A 327 19.91 2.78 20.28
N ASN A 328 20.11 1.92 19.31
CA ASN A 328 20.53 2.26 17.94
C ASN A 328 19.50 1.86 16.87
N ASP A 329 18.23 1.91 17.22
CA ASP A 329 17.13 1.59 16.29
C ASP A 329 16.99 2.66 15.19
N PRO A 330 17.22 2.33 13.91
CA PRO A 330 17.11 3.26 12.79
C PRO A 330 15.65 3.74 12.55
N ASP A 331 14.69 3.06 13.15
CA ASP A 331 13.28 3.44 13.07
C ASP A 331 12.85 4.33 14.25
N ASN A 332 13.71 4.59 15.23
CA ASN A 332 13.41 5.53 16.29
C ASN A 332 13.30 6.96 15.75
N LEU A 333 12.22 7.67 16.09
CA LEU A 333 12.01 9.07 15.75
C LEU A 333 12.13 9.98 16.98
N VAL A 334 11.56 9.58 18.11
CA VAL A 334 11.44 10.42 19.31
C VAL A 334 11.58 9.59 20.58
N GLY A 335 12.35 10.13 21.52
CA GLY A 335 12.55 9.52 22.85
C GLY A 335 13.25 8.17 22.78
N ASN A 336 13.06 7.34 23.80
CA ASN A 336 13.55 5.97 23.82
C ASN A 336 12.55 5.03 23.11
N ARG A 337 12.50 5.10 21.78
CA ARG A 337 11.52 4.39 20.95
C ARG A 337 10.06 4.67 21.39
N TRP A 338 9.81 5.86 21.89
CA TRP A 338 8.46 6.29 22.24
C TRP A 338 7.61 6.43 20.98
N LEU A 339 8.10 7.18 19.97
CA LEU A 339 7.57 7.16 18.62
C LEU A 339 8.61 6.63 17.64
N THR A 340 8.18 5.71 16.80
CA THR A 340 8.99 5.09 15.76
C THR A 340 8.35 5.33 14.39
N LYS A 341 9.08 5.10 13.32
CA LYS A 341 8.53 5.10 11.96
C LYS A 341 7.32 4.15 11.88
N GLY A 342 6.29 4.55 11.13
CA GLY A 342 5.05 3.78 11.00
C GLY A 342 4.19 3.70 12.26
N SER A 343 4.52 4.47 13.32
CA SER A 343 3.70 4.52 14.55
C SER A 343 2.59 5.56 14.46
N SER A 344 1.70 5.52 15.45
CA SER A 344 0.56 6.43 15.55
C SER A 344 0.41 6.98 16.96
N ILE A 345 0.01 8.25 17.05
CA ILE A 345 -0.31 8.94 18.29
C ILE A 345 -1.63 9.69 18.13
N VAL A 346 -2.45 9.70 19.17
CA VAL A 346 -3.62 10.56 19.28
C VAL A 346 -3.41 11.55 20.42
N LEU A 347 -3.42 12.84 20.12
CA LEU A 347 -3.48 13.89 21.13
C LEU A 347 -4.92 14.35 21.30
N SER A 348 -5.47 14.14 22.47
CA SER A 348 -6.85 14.51 22.80
C SER A 348 -6.95 15.53 23.92
N GLY A 349 -8.06 16.29 23.93
CA GLY A 349 -8.35 17.26 24.96
C GLY A 349 -9.55 18.13 24.62
N GLY A 350 -10.08 18.86 25.60
CA GLY A 350 -11.25 19.74 25.43
C GLY A 350 -11.10 20.77 24.31
N SER A 351 -12.20 21.26 23.77
CA SER A 351 -12.17 22.38 22.80
C SER A 351 -11.69 23.67 23.49
N GLY A 352 -10.94 24.50 22.76
CA GLY A 352 -10.49 25.83 23.25
C GLY A 352 -9.42 25.80 24.35
N ILE A 353 -8.78 24.65 24.61
CA ILE A 353 -7.71 24.56 25.63
C ILE A 353 -6.32 24.93 25.10
N GLY A 354 -6.18 25.24 23.80
CA GLY A 354 -4.91 25.63 23.20
C GLY A 354 -4.12 24.49 22.53
N LYS A 355 -4.78 23.38 22.12
CA LYS A 355 -4.10 22.25 21.45
C LYS A 355 -3.30 22.70 20.21
N SER A 356 -3.87 23.58 19.39
CA SER A 356 -3.22 24.04 18.15
C SER A 356 -1.90 24.79 18.42
N SER A 357 -1.83 25.63 19.46
CA SER A 357 -0.58 26.29 19.87
C SER A 357 0.42 25.32 20.49
N LEU A 358 -0.04 24.33 21.26
CA LEU A 358 0.80 23.28 21.81
C LEU A 358 1.48 22.47 20.70
N ILE A 359 0.69 22.07 19.69
CA ILE A 359 1.19 21.35 18.52
C ILE A 359 2.13 22.20 17.68
N MET A 360 1.79 23.49 17.49
CA MET A 360 2.68 24.44 16.78
C MET A 360 4.05 24.51 17.44
N GLN A 361 4.11 24.60 18.77
CA GLN A 361 5.36 24.59 19.54
C GLN A 361 6.11 23.25 19.41
N LEU A 362 5.40 22.13 19.53
CA LEU A 362 5.97 20.78 19.40
C LEU A 362 6.62 20.58 18.04
N ILE A 363 5.88 20.87 16.93
CA ILE A 363 6.40 20.64 15.58
C ILE A 363 7.59 21.55 15.25
N MET A 364 7.62 22.78 15.74
CA MET A 364 8.75 23.69 15.55
C MET A 364 10.01 23.17 16.26
N LEU A 365 9.87 22.73 17.50
CA LEU A 365 11.00 22.19 18.25
C LEU A 365 11.51 20.88 17.61
N TRP A 366 10.63 19.98 17.25
CA TRP A 366 11.06 18.73 16.63
C TRP A 366 11.61 18.92 15.21
N ALA A 367 11.12 19.90 14.46
CA ALA A 367 11.65 20.23 13.14
C ALA A 367 13.08 20.83 13.21
N THR A 368 13.44 21.43 14.35
CA THR A 368 14.80 21.94 14.61
C THR A 368 15.70 20.92 15.33
N GLY A 369 15.16 19.75 15.71
CA GLY A 369 15.88 18.73 16.50
C GLY A 369 15.93 19.05 18.00
N LYS A 370 15.20 20.06 18.46
CA LYS A 370 15.16 20.47 19.87
C LYS A 370 14.11 19.69 20.66
N PRO A 371 14.33 19.45 21.96
CA PRO A 371 13.38 18.74 22.81
C PRO A 371 12.11 19.59 23.07
N PHE A 372 10.96 18.94 23.06
CA PHE A 372 9.71 19.46 23.57
C PHE A 372 9.53 18.99 25.02
N PHE A 373 9.76 19.87 25.97
CA PHE A 373 9.74 19.55 27.42
C PHE A 373 10.51 18.27 27.80
N GLY A 374 11.75 18.17 27.33
CA GLY A 374 12.62 17.03 27.56
C GLY A 374 12.43 15.87 26.56
N ILE A 375 11.35 15.86 25.77
CA ILE A 375 11.10 14.82 24.77
C ILE A 375 11.80 15.20 23.46
N ALA A 376 12.97 14.58 23.21
CA ALA A 376 13.82 14.93 22.08
C ALA A 376 13.58 14.01 20.87
N PRO A 377 13.56 14.53 19.64
CA PRO A 377 13.68 13.73 18.44
C PRO A 377 15.14 13.32 18.24
N VAL A 378 15.37 12.16 17.59
CA VAL A 378 16.73 11.68 17.29
C VAL A 378 17.45 12.51 16.21
N LYS A 379 16.70 13.25 15.42
CA LYS A 379 17.16 14.17 14.37
C LYS A 379 16.10 15.24 14.14
N PRO A 380 16.40 16.35 13.42
CA PRO A 380 15.37 17.23 12.91
C PRO A 380 14.38 16.49 12.04
N LEU A 381 13.07 16.55 12.39
CA LEU A 381 12.01 15.82 11.69
C LEU A 381 11.41 16.65 10.55
N ARG A 382 11.08 15.99 9.43
CA ARG A 382 10.24 16.57 8.37
C ARG A 382 8.79 16.35 8.74
N ILE A 383 8.04 17.43 8.92
CA ILE A 383 6.70 17.39 9.49
C ILE A 383 5.69 18.02 8.52
N GLY A 384 4.65 17.28 8.20
CA GLY A 384 3.49 17.78 7.47
C GLY A 384 2.33 18.05 8.43
N VAL A 385 1.60 19.13 8.21
CA VAL A 385 0.38 19.44 8.95
C VAL A 385 -0.77 19.57 7.96
N ILE A 386 -1.86 18.82 8.19
CA ILE A 386 -3.13 18.98 7.46
C ILE A 386 -4.16 19.52 8.45
N GLN A 387 -4.78 20.65 8.11
CA GLN A 387 -5.65 21.41 8.97
C GLN A 387 -7.01 21.68 8.31
N ALA A 388 -8.12 21.46 9.05
CA ALA A 388 -9.47 21.69 8.56
C ALA A 388 -10.16 22.93 9.14
N GLU A 389 -9.81 23.34 10.36
CA GLU A 389 -10.58 24.34 11.11
C GLU A 389 -9.98 25.76 11.02
N ASN A 390 -8.65 25.86 10.98
CA ASN A 390 -7.98 27.16 11.00
C ASN A 390 -7.68 27.65 9.58
N ASP A 391 -7.90 28.92 9.35
CA ASP A 391 -7.51 29.56 8.10
C ASP A 391 -6.01 29.94 8.09
N LYS A 392 -5.56 30.55 6.98
CA LYS A 392 -4.17 30.98 6.84
C LYS A 392 -3.79 32.07 7.88
N GLY A 393 -4.73 32.90 8.27
CA GLY A 393 -4.51 33.97 9.25
C GLY A 393 -4.27 33.40 10.63
N ASP A 394 -5.16 32.52 11.11
CA ASP A 394 -5.05 31.83 12.40
C ASP A 394 -3.73 31.04 12.51
N LEU A 395 -3.38 30.33 11.43
CA LEU A 395 -2.10 29.60 11.38
C LEU A 395 -0.90 30.54 11.42
N ALA A 396 -0.97 31.68 10.75
CA ALA A 396 0.12 32.68 10.74
C ALA A 396 0.30 33.33 12.10
N GLU A 397 -0.79 33.69 12.78
CA GLU A 397 -0.74 34.25 14.13
C GLU A 397 -0.14 33.26 15.13
N ALA A 398 -0.61 32.02 15.13
CA ALA A 398 -0.05 30.96 15.97
C ALA A 398 1.43 30.71 15.67
N PHE A 399 1.80 30.66 14.40
CA PHE A 399 3.19 30.46 13.96
C PHE A 399 4.09 31.61 14.45
N GLN A 400 3.72 32.85 14.16
CA GLN A 400 4.50 34.04 14.53
C GLN A 400 4.62 34.19 16.06
N GLY A 401 3.51 33.95 16.77
CA GLY A 401 3.48 33.99 18.22
C GLY A 401 4.43 32.96 18.87
N VAL A 402 4.44 31.74 18.37
CA VAL A 402 5.33 30.67 18.88
C VAL A 402 6.80 30.98 18.52
N VAL A 403 7.10 31.41 17.28
CA VAL A 403 8.47 31.81 16.88
C VAL A 403 9.01 32.89 17.79
N LYS A 404 8.21 33.94 18.04
CA LYS A 404 8.57 35.05 18.93
C LYS A 404 8.77 34.57 20.37
N GLY A 405 7.83 33.77 20.89
CA GLY A 405 7.85 33.32 22.29
C GLY A 405 8.99 32.34 22.60
N LEU A 406 9.40 31.51 21.63
CA LEU A 406 10.52 30.57 21.77
C LEU A 406 11.91 31.23 21.54
N SER A 407 11.96 32.50 21.10
CA SER A 407 13.21 33.20 20.77
C SER A 407 14.12 32.37 19.84
N LEU A 408 13.54 31.83 18.77
CA LEU A 408 14.24 30.94 17.83
C LEU A 408 15.32 31.70 17.05
N SER A 409 16.47 31.02 16.85
CA SER A 409 17.58 31.60 16.08
C SER A 409 17.29 31.65 14.57
N GLY A 410 18.17 32.35 13.83
CA GLY A 410 18.09 32.37 12.36
C GLY A 410 18.24 30.98 11.74
N SER A 411 19.10 30.10 12.30
CA SER A 411 19.27 28.73 11.87
C SER A 411 18.04 27.86 12.18
N ASP A 412 17.39 28.06 13.34
CA ASP A 412 16.12 27.41 13.65
C ASP A 412 15.02 27.80 12.66
N SER A 413 14.93 29.09 12.33
CA SER A 413 13.97 29.60 11.36
C SER A 413 14.19 29.00 9.96
N GLN A 414 15.43 28.75 9.56
CA GLN A 414 15.77 28.07 8.31
C GLN A 414 15.36 26.59 8.36
N ALA A 415 15.65 25.90 9.46
CA ALA A 415 15.27 24.50 9.66
C ALA A 415 13.74 24.32 9.63
N ILE A 416 12.98 25.20 10.28
CA ILE A 416 11.52 25.20 10.27
C ILE A 416 10.98 25.34 8.83
N ARG A 417 11.48 26.35 8.07
CA ARG A 417 11.06 26.55 6.66
C ARG A 417 11.35 25.34 5.77
N LYS A 418 12.44 24.63 6.03
CA LYS A 418 12.82 23.42 5.27
C LYS A 418 12.00 22.20 5.66
N ASN A 419 11.70 22.04 6.95
CA ASN A 419 11.22 20.80 7.52
C ASN A 419 9.72 20.80 7.83
N ILE A 420 9.01 21.94 7.82
CA ILE A 420 7.57 21.99 8.07
C ILE A 420 6.81 22.41 6.80
N SER A 421 5.73 21.70 6.52
CA SER A 421 4.82 21.99 5.42
C SER A 421 3.37 21.94 5.90
N PHE A 422 2.59 23.00 5.60
CA PHE A 422 1.18 23.10 5.94
C PHE A 422 0.30 22.84 4.72
N ARG A 423 -0.86 22.22 4.94
CA ARG A 423 -1.95 22.04 3.99
C ARG A 423 -3.27 22.34 4.68
N THR A 424 -4.15 23.04 3.99
CA THR A 424 -5.56 23.16 4.38
C THR A 424 -6.38 22.18 3.53
N GLU A 425 -7.20 21.36 4.20
CA GLU A 425 -8.09 20.41 3.54
C GLU A 425 -9.41 20.33 4.32
N THR A 426 -10.50 20.71 3.68
CA THR A 426 -11.81 20.87 4.34
C THR A 426 -12.91 20.02 3.69
N VAL A 427 -12.60 19.30 2.62
CA VAL A 427 -13.60 18.63 1.79
C VAL A 427 -13.44 17.11 1.81
N ARG A 428 -12.20 16.61 1.74
CA ARG A 428 -11.95 15.18 1.61
C ARG A 428 -12.08 14.46 2.95
N THR A 429 -12.81 13.34 2.92
CA THR A 429 -12.98 12.45 4.09
C THR A 429 -12.70 11.00 3.70
N GLY A 430 -12.57 10.12 4.69
CA GLY A 430 -12.39 8.69 4.49
C GLY A 430 -11.20 8.35 3.57
N GLN A 431 -11.42 7.43 2.65
CA GLN A 431 -10.37 6.95 1.73
C GLN A 431 -9.80 8.08 0.86
N ALA A 432 -10.63 9.01 0.39
CA ALA A 432 -10.17 10.13 -0.44
C ALA A 432 -9.21 11.06 0.30
N PHE A 433 -9.44 11.27 1.60
CA PHE A 433 -8.51 12.01 2.46
C PHE A 433 -7.19 11.24 2.66
N LEU A 434 -7.26 9.95 2.95
CA LEU A 434 -6.08 9.11 3.17
C LEU A 434 -5.17 9.08 1.93
N GLU A 435 -5.74 8.96 0.73
CA GLU A 435 -4.99 9.02 -0.53
C GLU A 435 -4.35 10.40 -0.77
N TYR A 436 -5.05 11.48 -0.41
CA TYR A 436 -4.49 12.83 -0.46
C TYR A 436 -3.30 12.96 0.49
N ALA A 437 -3.44 12.48 1.73
CA ALA A 437 -2.38 12.51 2.73
C ALA A 437 -1.18 11.63 2.30
N ARG A 438 -1.42 10.43 1.75
CA ARG A 438 -0.37 9.53 1.22
C ARG A 438 0.49 10.23 0.17
N ARG A 439 -0.14 10.90 -0.82
CA ARG A 439 0.59 11.68 -1.83
C ARG A 439 1.41 12.82 -1.21
N PHE A 440 0.87 13.49 -0.19
CA PHE A 440 1.59 14.56 0.50
C PHE A 440 2.81 14.02 1.26
N ILE A 441 2.65 12.92 1.99
CA ILE A 441 3.72 12.23 2.73
C ILE A 441 4.86 11.85 1.79
N THR A 442 4.54 11.15 0.71
CA THR A 442 5.51 10.63 -0.26
C THR A 442 6.27 11.77 -0.96
N LYS A 443 5.53 12.79 -1.46
CA LYS A 443 6.14 13.94 -2.15
C LYS A 443 7.07 14.75 -1.25
N SER A 444 6.69 14.94 0.03
CA SER A 444 7.46 15.74 0.99
C SER A 444 8.42 14.91 1.83
N LYS A 445 8.42 13.58 1.68
CA LYS A 445 9.26 12.63 2.44
C LYS A 445 9.15 12.87 3.95
N LEU A 446 7.93 12.91 4.47
CA LEU A 446 7.64 13.25 5.86
C LEU A 446 8.08 12.14 6.82
N ASP A 447 8.63 12.52 7.98
CA ASP A 447 8.85 11.64 9.13
C ASP A 447 7.59 11.59 10.02
N LEU A 448 6.86 12.72 10.12
CA LEU A 448 5.64 12.88 10.93
C LEU A 448 4.57 13.65 10.14
N ILE A 449 3.33 13.18 10.21
CA ILE A 449 2.16 13.92 9.74
C ILE A 449 1.21 14.21 10.90
N VAL A 450 0.74 15.43 11.00
CA VAL A 450 -0.26 15.88 11.97
C VAL A 450 -1.55 16.22 11.23
N CYS A 451 -2.66 15.63 11.65
CA CYS A 451 -3.99 15.88 11.07
C CYS A 451 -4.95 16.41 12.16
N ASP A 452 -5.45 17.63 11.99
CA ASP A 452 -6.25 18.37 12.96
C ASP A 452 -7.54 18.91 12.35
N PRO A 453 -8.73 18.48 12.81
CA PRO A 453 -8.97 17.37 13.75
C PRO A 453 -9.32 16.05 13.04
N LEU A 454 -9.23 14.93 13.76
CA LEU A 454 -9.62 13.59 13.28
C LEU A 454 -11.05 13.57 12.72
N LEU A 455 -11.99 14.18 13.43
CA LEU A 455 -13.42 14.14 13.08
C LEU A 455 -13.69 14.71 11.68
N SER A 456 -12.97 15.74 11.27
CA SER A 456 -13.12 16.37 9.95
C SER A 456 -12.70 15.45 8.80
N TYR A 457 -11.85 14.45 9.05
CA TYR A 457 -11.28 13.58 8.03
C TYR A 457 -11.81 12.15 8.05
N PHE A 458 -12.42 11.72 9.17
CA PHE A 458 -12.94 10.36 9.30
C PHE A 458 -14.11 10.08 8.35
N GLY A 459 -15.04 11.04 8.23
CA GLY A 459 -16.18 10.92 7.30
C GLY A 459 -17.27 9.96 7.74
N GLY A 460 -17.41 9.71 9.06
CA GLY A 460 -18.40 8.82 9.64
C GLY A 460 -18.64 9.11 11.11
N ASP A 461 -19.39 8.23 11.77
CA ASP A 461 -19.64 8.29 13.21
C ASP A 461 -18.53 7.56 13.98
N LEU A 462 -17.75 8.29 14.78
CA LEU A 462 -16.69 7.73 15.63
C LEU A 462 -17.22 6.78 16.74
N SER A 463 -18.52 6.74 17.01
CA SER A 463 -19.11 5.74 17.91
C SER A 463 -19.30 4.38 17.24
N ASN A 464 -19.29 4.32 15.91
CA ASN A 464 -19.39 3.07 15.15
C ASN A 464 -18.02 2.37 15.10
N GLN A 465 -17.88 1.33 15.92
CA GLN A 465 -16.65 0.59 16.08
C GLN A 465 -16.17 -0.07 14.78
N GLU A 466 -17.07 -0.60 13.95
CA GLU A 466 -16.75 -1.23 12.68
C GLU A 466 -16.19 -0.22 11.67
N ALA A 467 -16.85 0.94 11.54
CA ALA A 467 -16.39 2.01 10.67
C ALA A 467 -15.02 2.55 11.09
N VAL A 468 -14.79 2.74 12.39
CA VAL A 468 -13.49 3.16 12.94
C VAL A 468 -12.42 2.10 12.69
N SER A 469 -12.72 0.83 12.94
CA SER A 469 -11.78 -0.28 12.67
C SER A 469 -11.41 -0.36 11.19
N LYS A 470 -12.39 -0.28 10.28
CA LYS A 470 -12.16 -0.26 8.83
C LYS A 470 -11.26 0.90 8.40
N PHE A 471 -11.54 2.11 8.88
CA PHE A 471 -10.74 3.29 8.55
C PHE A 471 -9.30 3.17 9.06
N LEU A 472 -9.12 2.79 10.33
CA LEU A 472 -7.80 2.75 10.94
C LEU A 472 -6.97 1.55 10.49
N ARG A 473 -7.57 0.32 10.49
CA ARG A 473 -6.82 -0.92 10.24
C ARG A 473 -6.72 -1.27 8.76
N ASN A 474 -7.83 -1.11 8.00
CA ASN A 474 -7.84 -1.56 6.60
C ASN A 474 -7.43 -0.46 5.62
N GLN A 475 -7.59 0.82 5.97
CA GLN A 475 -7.28 1.93 5.07
C GLN A 475 -6.02 2.71 5.49
N LEU A 476 -5.88 3.10 6.76
CA LEU A 476 -4.75 3.89 7.23
C LEU A 476 -3.51 3.04 7.53
N GLN A 477 -3.66 1.87 8.16
CA GLN A 477 -2.52 1.03 8.55
C GLN A 477 -1.63 0.61 7.36
N PRO A 478 -2.17 0.27 6.17
CA PRO A 478 -1.35 0.03 4.98
C PRO A 478 -0.48 1.25 4.59
N ILE A 479 -1.03 2.46 4.69
CA ILE A 479 -0.28 3.70 4.39
C ILE A 479 0.87 3.89 5.38
N LEU A 480 0.65 3.61 6.67
CA LEU A 480 1.73 3.66 7.67
C LEU A 480 2.83 2.62 7.39
N LYS A 481 2.44 1.41 6.99
CA LYS A 481 3.38 0.33 6.62
C LYS A 481 4.20 0.70 5.37
N GLU A 482 3.54 1.25 4.34
CA GLU A 482 4.15 1.69 3.09
C GLU A 482 5.10 2.88 3.28
N THR A 483 4.59 3.96 3.87
CA THR A 483 5.30 5.24 3.92
C THR A 483 6.27 5.35 5.09
N LYS A 484 6.12 4.50 6.10
CA LYS A 484 6.88 4.54 7.37
C LYS A 484 6.73 5.89 8.12
N VAL A 485 5.72 6.70 7.79
CA VAL A 485 5.45 7.96 8.47
C VAL A 485 4.89 7.70 9.88
N CYS A 486 5.25 8.50 10.85
CA CYS A 486 4.53 8.55 12.13
C CYS A 486 3.28 9.43 11.94
N TRP A 487 2.12 8.96 12.39
CA TRP A 487 0.85 9.66 12.21
C TRP A 487 0.31 10.19 13.52
N MET A 488 0.04 11.50 13.60
CA MET A 488 -0.55 12.16 14.76
C MET A 488 -1.96 12.67 14.43
N TRP A 489 -2.95 12.14 15.13
CA TRP A 489 -4.31 12.67 15.14
C TRP A 489 -4.52 13.65 16.28
N ILE A 490 -5.12 14.80 16.01
CA ILE A 490 -5.65 15.69 17.01
C ILE A 490 -7.14 15.41 17.15
N HIS A 491 -7.59 15.20 18.39
CA HIS A 491 -8.98 14.85 18.66
C HIS A 491 -9.60 15.74 19.76
N HIS A 492 -10.84 16.17 19.51
CA HIS A 492 -11.61 16.95 20.48
C HIS A 492 -12.49 16.02 21.32
N ILE A 493 -12.31 16.06 22.65
CA ILE A 493 -13.18 15.34 23.59
C ILE A 493 -14.22 16.27 24.17
N ALA A 494 -15.47 15.82 24.20
CA ALA A 494 -16.60 16.63 24.70
C ALA A 494 -16.58 16.81 26.23
N LYS A 495 -16.13 15.78 26.96
CA LYS A 495 -16.06 15.81 28.45
C LYS A 495 -14.80 15.07 28.90
N PRO A 496 -13.92 15.69 29.71
CA PRO A 496 -12.84 14.99 30.35
C PRO A 496 -13.40 13.95 31.36
N ALA A 497 -12.61 12.86 31.56
CA ALA A 497 -12.92 11.94 32.65
C ALA A 497 -13.00 12.71 33.97
N LYS A 498 -14.03 12.43 34.75
CA LYS A 498 -14.24 13.09 36.05
C LYS A 498 -13.48 12.36 37.13
N ASP A 499 -12.97 13.11 38.13
CA ASP A 499 -12.50 12.56 39.36
C ASP A 499 -13.65 11.78 40.03
N ARG A 500 -13.39 10.55 40.39
CA ARG A 500 -14.30 9.72 41.18
C ARG A 500 -13.81 9.78 42.64
N ASP A 501 -14.70 10.16 43.54
CA ASP A 501 -14.42 10.22 44.99
C ASP A 501 -13.20 11.07 45.38
N GLY A 502 -12.82 12.05 44.55
CA GLY A 502 -11.71 12.97 44.82
C GLY A 502 -10.36 12.50 44.29
N GLU A 503 -10.28 11.29 43.71
CA GLU A 503 -9.08 10.81 43.05
C GLU A 503 -9.07 11.15 41.55
N PRO A 504 -7.89 11.53 40.97
CA PRO A 504 -7.78 11.75 39.55
C PRO A 504 -7.97 10.44 38.79
N PRO A 505 -8.53 10.48 37.57
CA PRO A 505 -8.70 9.30 36.74
C PRO A 505 -7.34 8.65 36.41
N SER A 506 -7.32 7.33 36.39
CA SER A 506 -6.15 6.56 35.99
C SER A 506 -5.75 6.84 34.52
N MET A 507 -4.50 6.54 34.16
CA MET A 507 -4.03 6.68 32.77
C MET A 507 -4.88 5.87 31.78
N MET A 508 -5.40 4.71 32.21
CA MET A 508 -6.26 3.87 31.38
C MET A 508 -7.64 4.52 31.19
N GLU A 509 -8.26 5.05 32.22
CA GLU A 509 -9.52 5.77 32.11
C GLU A 509 -9.39 7.01 31.24
N LEU A 510 -8.26 7.72 31.33
CA LEU A 510 -7.95 8.84 30.45
C LEU A 510 -7.80 8.39 28.99
N ALA A 511 -7.09 7.29 28.75
CA ALA A 511 -6.88 6.76 27.41
C ALA A 511 -8.18 6.39 26.69
N TYR A 512 -9.20 5.95 27.42
CA TYR A 512 -10.52 5.59 26.88
C TYR A 512 -11.56 6.71 26.98
N SER A 513 -11.21 7.83 27.62
CA SER A 513 -12.17 8.92 27.78
C SER A 513 -12.39 9.70 26.49
N GLY A 514 -13.65 9.79 26.07
CA GLY A 514 -14.07 10.76 25.05
C GLY A 514 -13.88 10.38 23.58
N PHE A 515 -13.52 9.14 23.27
CA PHE A 515 -13.27 8.73 21.88
C PHE A 515 -14.48 8.17 21.11
N GLY A 516 -15.61 7.93 21.77
CA GLY A 516 -16.77 7.29 21.15
C GLY A 516 -16.57 5.79 20.89
N SER A 517 -15.45 5.38 20.30
CA SER A 517 -15.06 4.00 20.07
C SER A 517 -13.75 3.66 20.79
N SER A 518 -13.69 2.48 21.41
CA SER A 518 -12.45 1.93 21.98
C SER A 518 -11.39 1.59 20.91
N GLU A 519 -11.80 1.43 19.65
CA GLU A 519 -10.90 1.08 18.55
C GLU A 519 -9.81 2.11 18.30
N LEU A 520 -10.11 3.41 18.42
CA LEU A 520 -9.09 4.45 18.28
C LEU A 520 -8.00 4.30 19.34
N THR A 521 -8.40 4.06 20.60
CA THR A 521 -7.46 3.80 21.70
C THR A 521 -6.67 2.51 21.48
N ASN A 522 -7.33 1.43 21.06
CA ASN A 522 -6.68 0.14 20.83
C ASN A 522 -5.67 0.19 19.67
N TRP A 523 -6.02 0.90 18.60
CA TRP A 523 -5.17 1.04 17.42
C TRP A 523 -3.96 1.96 17.65
N ALA A 524 -4.15 3.11 18.30
CA ALA A 524 -3.08 4.08 18.51
C ALA A 524 -1.95 3.50 19.38
N ARG A 525 -0.70 3.72 18.95
CA ARG A 525 0.48 3.30 19.70
C ARG A 525 0.68 4.14 20.95
N GLU A 526 0.34 5.43 20.91
CA GLU A 526 0.32 6.34 22.04
C GLU A 526 -1.00 7.13 22.07
N ILE A 527 -1.48 7.36 23.28
CA ILE A 527 -2.58 8.28 23.59
C ILE A 527 -2.06 9.35 24.52
N ALA A 528 -2.01 10.58 24.07
CA ALA A 528 -1.68 11.73 24.88
C ALA A 528 -2.96 12.52 25.20
N VAL A 529 -3.21 12.78 26.47
CA VAL A 529 -4.43 13.49 26.92
C VAL A 529 -4.04 14.75 27.68
N ILE A 530 -4.48 15.89 27.16
CA ILE A 530 -4.29 17.17 27.86
C ILE A 530 -5.53 17.52 28.69
N GLN A 531 -5.33 17.74 29.97
CA GLN A 531 -6.37 18.13 30.95
C GLN A 531 -6.06 19.45 31.59
N GLU A 532 -7.06 20.32 31.71
CA GLU A 532 -6.95 21.55 32.48
C GLU A 532 -7.05 21.27 33.99
N VAL A 533 -6.15 21.87 34.76
CA VAL A 533 -6.06 21.73 36.21
C VAL A 533 -6.37 23.09 36.86
N GLY A 534 -7.54 23.25 37.45
CA GLY A 534 -7.97 24.51 38.05
C GLY A 534 -8.44 25.55 37.00
N HIS A 535 -8.89 26.71 37.47
CA HIS A 535 -9.48 27.77 36.65
C HIS A 535 -8.75 29.11 36.80
N GLN A 536 -7.57 29.11 37.41
CA GLN A 536 -6.79 30.32 37.64
C GLN A 536 -5.94 30.68 36.40
N LYS A 537 -5.61 31.95 36.23
CA LYS A 537 -4.64 32.42 35.25
C LYS A 537 -3.25 32.54 35.91
N PRO A 538 -2.16 32.12 35.26
CA PRO A 538 -2.13 31.40 33.95
C PRO A 538 -2.80 30.01 34.05
N ARG A 539 -3.43 29.58 32.97
CA ARG A 539 -4.10 28.25 32.91
C ARG A 539 -3.09 27.15 33.08
N LYS A 540 -3.36 26.22 33.97
CA LYS A 540 -2.50 25.06 34.26
C LYS A 540 -3.09 23.79 33.66
N PHE A 541 -2.22 22.90 33.17
CA PHE A 541 -2.61 21.68 32.49
C PHE A 541 -1.70 20.52 32.90
N ARG A 542 -2.20 19.31 32.69
CA ARG A 542 -1.42 18.07 32.68
C ARG A 542 -1.51 17.47 31.30
N LEU A 543 -0.36 17.23 30.64
CA LEU A 543 -0.28 16.40 29.45
C LEU A 543 0.13 14.99 29.87
N ASN A 544 -0.81 14.04 29.76
CA ASN A 544 -0.67 12.67 30.23
C ASN A 544 -0.37 11.76 29.03
N PHE A 545 0.71 10.98 29.10
CA PHE A 545 1.06 9.97 28.11
C PHE A 545 0.59 8.60 28.58
N CYS A 546 -0.59 8.17 28.08
CA CYS A 546 -1.39 7.14 28.72
C CYS A 546 -0.99 5.70 28.37
N LYS A 547 -0.33 5.45 27.22
CA LYS A 547 0.02 4.09 26.78
C LYS A 547 1.51 3.77 26.86
N ARG A 548 2.37 4.66 26.42
CA ARG A 548 3.83 4.44 26.36
C ARG A 548 4.62 5.46 27.17
N GLY A 549 3.99 6.11 28.10
CA GLY A 549 4.64 7.11 28.96
C GLY A 549 5.86 6.58 29.71
N GLY A 550 5.93 5.25 29.98
CA GLY A 550 7.12 4.61 30.58
C GLY A 550 8.37 4.58 29.67
N ARG A 551 8.26 5.02 28.41
CA ARG A 551 9.41 5.22 27.48
C ARG A 551 9.89 6.67 27.44
N LEU A 552 9.30 7.52 28.24
CA LEU A 552 9.69 8.90 28.48
C LEU A 552 10.17 9.03 29.92
N ASP A 553 11.03 10.01 30.18
CA ASP A 553 11.50 10.30 31.54
C ASP A 553 10.36 10.68 32.48
N ARG A 554 9.28 11.22 31.91
CA ARG A 554 8.07 11.63 32.64
C ARG A 554 6.82 11.27 31.85
N ALA A 555 5.95 10.48 32.45
CA ALA A 555 4.64 10.13 31.86
C ALA A 555 3.60 11.27 31.95
N VAL A 556 3.86 12.29 32.74
CA VAL A 556 3.00 13.47 32.91
C VAL A 556 3.85 14.74 32.86
N LEU A 557 3.45 15.68 32.01
CA LEU A 557 4.05 17.01 31.92
C LEU A 557 3.09 18.04 32.52
N PRO A 558 3.50 18.76 33.59
CA PRO A 558 2.76 19.90 34.13
C PRO A 558 3.04 21.12 33.26
N LEU A 559 2.05 21.60 32.53
CA LEU A 559 2.18 22.68 31.56
C LEU A 559 1.33 23.89 31.97
N SER A 560 1.80 25.11 31.69
CA SER A 560 1.02 26.34 31.77
C SER A 560 0.92 27.01 30.41
N HIS A 561 -0.18 27.72 30.18
CA HIS A 561 -0.45 28.43 28.93
C HIS A 561 -1.04 29.80 29.21
N GLY A 562 -0.61 30.80 28.45
CA GLY A 562 -1.09 32.17 28.55
C GLY A 562 -0.38 33.01 29.63
N GLU A 563 0.81 32.58 30.09
CA GLU A 563 1.64 33.42 30.97
C GLU A 563 2.03 34.73 30.26
N ASN A 564 1.77 35.83 30.93
CA ASN A 564 2.05 37.17 30.41
C ASN A 564 1.49 37.43 28.99
N GLY A 565 0.36 36.77 28.63
CA GLY A 565 -0.23 36.89 27.31
C GLY A 565 0.51 36.11 26.21
N SER A 566 1.50 35.29 26.58
CA SER A 566 2.24 34.46 25.62
C SER A 566 1.41 33.29 25.11
N ILE A 567 1.52 33.01 23.79
CA ILE A 567 0.94 31.79 23.19
C ILE A 567 1.79 30.54 23.43
N VAL A 568 3.03 30.71 23.92
CA VAL A 568 3.97 29.62 24.20
C VAL A 568 3.58 28.92 25.50
N TRP A 569 3.72 27.60 25.49
CA TRP A 569 3.55 26.76 26.65
C TRP A 569 4.85 26.67 27.44
N SER A 570 4.74 26.63 28.76
CA SER A 570 5.86 26.49 29.71
C SER A 570 5.57 25.38 30.73
N GLU A 571 6.60 24.86 31.38
CA GLU A 571 6.40 23.95 32.53
C GLU A 571 6.15 24.75 33.81
N TRP A 572 5.28 24.22 34.68
CA TRP A 572 5.12 24.72 36.02
C TRP A 572 5.50 23.67 37.06
N ASN A 573 5.94 24.12 38.24
CA ASN A 573 6.33 23.23 39.32
C ASN A 573 5.10 22.80 40.15
N PRO A 574 4.71 21.50 40.17
CA PRO A 574 3.58 21.04 40.96
C PRO A 574 3.72 21.26 42.47
N GLY A 575 4.96 21.35 42.98
CA GLY A 575 5.23 21.68 44.38
C GLY A 575 4.81 23.09 44.84
N MET A 576 4.49 23.98 43.89
CA MET A 576 3.97 25.32 44.16
C MET A 576 2.43 25.39 44.16
N MET A 577 1.70 24.27 44.12
CA MET A 577 0.24 24.30 44.22
C MET A 577 -0.17 24.74 45.63
N THR A 578 -0.91 25.83 45.70
CA THR A 578 -1.56 26.26 46.95
C THR A 578 -2.84 25.45 47.15
N GLY A 579 -3.31 25.31 48.41
CA GLY A 579 -4.59 24.65 48.71
C GLY A 579 -5.81 25.21 47.95
N ALA A 580 -5.69 26.43 47.37
CA ALA A 580 -6.67 27.05 46.47
C ALA A 580 -6.71 26.40 45.08
N ASP A 581 -5.59 25.90 44.58
CA ASP A 581 -5.48 25.23 43.27
C ASP A 581 -6.13 23.84 43.26
N LEU A 582 -6.35 23.27 44.43
CA LEU A 582 -6.95 21.93 44.63
C LEU A 582 -8.46 21.99 44.91
N LYS A 583 -9.06 23.17 45.14
CA LYS A 583 -10.49 23.31 45.36
C LYS A 583 -11.29 23.15 44.08
N LYS A 584 -12.24 22.22 44.08
CA LYS A 584 -13.20 21.98 42.98
C LYS A 584 -13.91 23.28 42.59
N ALA A 585 -14.03 23.56 41.30
CA ALA A 585 -14.91 24.59 40.80
C ALA A 585 -16.35 24.34 41.25
N PRO A 586 -17.10 25.34 41.70
CA PRO A 586 -18.49 25.16 42.04
C PRO A 586 -19.28 24.73 40.80
N ALA A 587 -20.13 23.71 40.95
CA ALA A 587 -21.03 23.28 39.89
C ALA A 587 -21.86 24.47 39.41
N ARG A 588 -21.74 24.85 38.12
CA ARG A 588 -22.65 25.84 37.54
C ARG A 588 -24.07 25.34 37.70
N ARG A 589 -24.86 26.06 38.52
CA ARG A 589 -26.32 25.91 38.53
C ARG A 589 -26.81 26.25 37.11
N ARG A 590 -27.72 25.43 36.61
CA ARG A 590 -28.40 25.57 35.33
C ARG A 590 -29.11 26.90 35.20
#